data_f42e597812392e206a08bd0981db9c63
#
_entry.id   f42e597812392e206a08bd0981db9c63
#
_cell.length_a   1.000
_cell.length_b   1.000
_cell.length_c   1.000
_cell.angle_alpha   90.00
_cell.angle_beta   90.00
_cell.angle_gamma   90.00
#
_symmetry.space_group_name_H-M   'P 1'
#
loop_
_entity.id
_entity.type
_entity.pdbx_description
1 polymer ?
#
loop_
_entity_poly.entity_id
_entity_poly.type
_entity_poly.pdbx_seq_one_letter_code
_entity_poly.pdbx_strand_id
1 'polypeptide(L)'
;MIRPSSFGYNEDTSKDNFFQSRVENMNNNEIKLVAIDEFENMCSILRDNGINIIVCENDRSKNLSDDVFPNNWISFHNDKYVIHSMYAESRRKEKNKSFIDKLNNNGFNYT
;
A
#
# COMPACT_ATOMS: atom_id res chain seq x y z
N MET A 1 -5.24 -0.62 -5.66
CA MET A 1 -3.86 -0.96 -5.23
C MET A 1 -3.18 0.32 -4.76
N ILE A 2 -2.22 0.25 -3.84
CA ILE A 2 -1.46 1.42 -3.39
C ILE A 2 -0.06 1.35 -3.99
N ARG A 3 0.40 2.47 -4.58
CA ARG A 3 1.73 2.58 -5.17
C ARG A 3 2.79 2.59 -4.07
N PRO A 4 3.88 1.79 -4.18
CA PRO A 4 4.92 1.67 -3.15
C PRO A 4 5.91 2.85 -3.17
N SER A 5 5.38 4.08 -3.12
CA SER A 5 6.17 5.32 -3.28
C SER A 5 7.14 5.60 -2.13
N SER A 6 6.94 4.94 -0.99
CA SER A 6 7.80 5.04 0.20
C SER A 6 8.28 3.67 0.69
N PHE A 7 8.14 2.62 -0.14
CA PHE A 7 8.49 1.26 0.24
C PHE A 7 9.95 1.13 0.69
N GLY A 8 10.16 0.36 1.75
CA GLY A 8 11.48 0.12 2.30
C GLY A 8 11.43 -0.72 3.57
N TYR A 9 12.59 -0.99 4.15
CA TYR A 9 12.68 -1.70 5.41
C TYR A 9 12.09 -0.85 6.55
N ASN A 10 11.15 -1.43 7.29
CA ASN A 10 10.52 -0.78 8.44
C ASN A 10 11.06 -1.39 9.75
N GLU A 11 11.93 -0.65 10.43
CA GLU A 11 12.55 -1.09 11.67
C GLU A 11 11.55 -1.31 12.82
N ASP A 12 10.43 -0.56 12.82
CA ASP A 12 9.40 -0.64 13.85
C ASP A 12 8.64 -1.99 13.77
N THR A 13 8.35 -2.46 12.55
CA THR A 13 7.63 -3.72 12.33
C THR A 13 8.54 -4.94 12.21
N SER A 14 9.83 -4.74 11.94
CA SER A 14 10.77 -5.85 11.70
C SER A 14 10.98 -6.77 12.90
N LYS A 15 10.74 -6.26 14.11
CA LYS A 15 10.89 -7.02 15.36
C LYS A 15 9.85 -8.12 15.51
N ASP A 16 8.64 -7.89 14.96
CA ASP A 16 7.49 -8.78 15.10
C ASP A 16 7.08 -9.42 13.76
N ASN A 17 7.70 -9.02 12.64
CA ASN A 17 7.40 -9.53 11.32
C ASN A 17 8.48 -10.49 10.83
N PHE A 18 8.24 -11.78 11.04
CA PHE A 18 9.15 -12.87 10.62
C PHE A 18 9.46 -12.88 9.11
N PHE A 19 8.57 -12.35 8.28
CA PHE A 19 8.72 -12.33 6.82
C PHE A 19 9.52 -11.12 6.32
N GLN A 20 9.78 -10.13 7.17
CA GLN A 20 10.56 -8.96 6.80
C GLN A 20 12.05 -9.21 7.02
N SER A 21 12.81 -9.31 5.94
CA SER A 21 14.27 -9.39 5.96
C SER A 21 14.90 -8.14 5.38
N ARG A 22 16.03 -7.74 5.93
CA ARG A 22 16.83 -6.65 5.35
C ARG A 22 17.54 -7.17 4.10
N VAL A 23 17.37 -6.48 2.97
CA VAL A 23 18.13 -6.78 1.76
C VAL A 23 19.53 -6.24 1.93
N GLU A 24 20.51 -7.15 2.03
CA GLU A 24 21.91 -6.79 2.07
C GLU A 24 22.34 -6.20 0.72
N ASN A 25 23.17 -5.16 0.75
CA ASN A 25 23.74 -4.48 -0.42
C ASN A 25 22.80 -3.57 -1.22
N MET A 26 21.60 -3.26 -0.76
CA MET A 26 20.73 -2.24 -1.35
C MET A 26 20.37 -1.16 -0.33
N ASN A 27 20.41 0.11 -0.75
CA ASN A 27 19.89 1.20 0.07
C ASN A 27 18.37 1.36 -0.12
N ASN A 28 17.70 2.06 0.80
CA ASN A 28 16.25 2.23 0.76
C ASN A 28 15.74 2.91 -0.53
N ASN A 29 16.54 3.76 -1.19
CA ASN A 29 16.14 4.38 -2.44
C ASN A 29 16.16 3.38 -3.60
N GLU A 30 17.15 2.50 -3.64
CA GLU A 30 17.23 1.43 -4.63
C GLU A 30 16.09 0.43 -4.46
N ILE A 31 15.81 0.00 -3.22
CA ILE A 31 14.69 -0.88 -2.88
C ILE A 31 13.36 -0.26 -3.35
N LYS A 32 13.16 1.03 -3.07
CA LYS A 32 11.96 1.76 -3.49
C LYS A 32 11.79 1.80 -5.01
N LEU A 33 12.86 2.09 -5.75
CA LEU A 33 12.80 2.16 -7.21
C LEU A 33 12.47 0.79 -7.81
N VAL A 34 13.08 -0.28 -7.33
CA VAL A 34 12.76 -1.65 -7.75
C VAL A 34 11.30 -1.99 -7.45
N ALA A 35 10.82 -1.67 -6.24
CA ALA A 35 9.43 -1.94 -5.85
C ALA A 35 8.42 -1.18 -6.73
N ILE A 36 8.72 0.07 -7.11
CA ILE A 36 7.88 0.84 -8.04
C ILE A 36 7.88 0.21 -9.43
N ASP A 37 9.03 -0.19 -9.96
CA ASP A 37 9.15 -0.83 -11.27
C ASP A 37 8.35 -2.14 -11.33
N GLU A 38 8.53 -3.01 -10.34
CA GLU A 38 7.77 -4.26 -10.21
C GLU A 38 6.26 -4.01 -10.10
N PHE A 39 5.86 -2.99 -9.35
CA PHE A 39 4.45 -2.60 -9.20
C PHE A 39 3.85 -2.14 -10.54
N GLU A 40 4.54 -1.28 -11.28
CA GLU A 40 4.05 -0.77 -12.58
C GLU A 40 3.97 -1.90 -13.61
N ASN A 41 4.97 -2.79 -13.63
CA ASN A 41 4.95 -3.98 -14.50
C ASN A 41 3.78 -4.90 -14.18
N MET A 42 3.53 -5.19 -12.89
CA MET A 42 2.37 -5.96 -12.46
C MET A 42 1.07 -5.29 -12.86
N CYS A 43 0.92 -3.97 -12.67
CA CYS A 43 -0.26 -3.23 -13.09
C CYS A 43 -0.50 -3.32 -14.59
N SER A 44 0.56 -3.25 -15.41
CA SER A 44 0.48 -3.41 -16.86
C SER A 44 -0.03 -4.79 -17.25
N ILE A 45 0.59 -5.84 -16.72
CA ILE A 45 0.20 -7.23 -16.98
C ILE A 45 -1.27 -7.47 -16.62
N LEU A 46 -1.73 -6.98 -15.48
CA LEU A 46 -3.11 -7.14 -15.04
C LEU A 46 -4.09 -6.40 -15.96
N ARG A 47 -3.76 -5.17 -16.39
CA ARG A 47 -4.58 -4.39 -17.33
C ARG A 47 -4.66 -5.07 -18.70
N ASP A 48 -3.55 -5.60 -19.20
CA ASP A 48 -3.49 -6.33 -20.48
C ASP A 48 -4.36 -7.60 -20.45
N ASN A 49 -4.61 -8.14 -19.25
CA ASN A 49 -5.52 -9.27 -19.02
C ASN A 49 -6.95 -8.83 -18.62
N GLY A 50 -7.33 -7.58 -18.86
CA GLY A 50 -8.68 -7.07 -18.68
C GLY A 50 -9.09 -6.74 -17.25
N ILE A 51 -8.11 -6.67 -16.31
CA ILE A 51 -8.38 -6.31 -14.92
C ILE A 51 -8.32 -4.79 -14.77
N ASN A 52 -9.42 -4.19 -14.31
CA ASN A 52 -9.44 -2.77 -14.00
C ASN A 52 -8.68 -2.49 -12.70
N ILE A 53 -7.67 -1.61 -12.77
CA ILE A 53 -6.82 -1.28 -11.61
C ILE A 53 -6.93 0.20 -11.30
N ILE A 54 -7.37 0.49 -10.08
CA ILE A 54 -7.35 1.83 -9.49
C ILE A 54 -6.10 1.91 -8.60
N VAL A 55 -5.16 2.77 -8.99
CA VAL A 55 -3.95 3.03 -8.22
C VAL A 55 -4.18 4.22 -7.30
N CYS A 56 -3.97 4.01 -6.01
CA CYS A 56 -3.91 5.07 -5.00
C CYS A 56 -2.44 5.33 -4.61
N GLU A 57 -2.17 6.51 -4.12
CA GLU A 57 -0.83 6.89 -3.65
C GLU A 57 -0.96 7.75 -2.39
N ASN A 58 -0.17 7.44 -1.36
CA ASN A 58 -0.07 8.27 -0.17
C ASN A 58 0.89 9.44 -0.39
N ASP A 59 0.80 10.42 0.49
CA ASP A 59 1.74 11.53 0.53
C ASP A 59 3.16 11.01 0.86
N ARG A 60 4.06 11.18 -0.10
CA ARG A 60 5.46 10.71 -0.01
C ARG A 60 6.22 11.33 1.17
N SER A 61 5.81 12.52 1.64
CA SER A 61 6.43 13.18 2.79
C SER A 61 6.22 12.42 4.10
N LYS A 62 5.23 11.53 4.16
CA LYS A 62 4.92 10.73 5.35
C LYS A 62 5.83 9.51 5.55
N ASN A 63 6.60 9.15 4.53
CA ASN A 63 7.53 8.03 4.54
C ASN A 63 6.91 6.71 5.09
N LEU A 64 5.81 6.28 4.50
CA LEU A 64 5.02 5.12 4.90
C LEU A 64 5.53 3.86 4.19
N SER A 65 6.48 3.15 4.79
CA SER A 65 7.18 2.03 4.15
C SER A 65 6.29 0.82 3.84
N ASP A 66 5.22 0.60 4.62
CA ASP A 66 4.31 -0.56 4.49
C ASP A 66 2.94 -0.18 3.93
N ASP A 67 2.75 1.02 3.38
CA ASP A 67 1.45 1.52 2.91
C ASP A 67 0.90 0.72 1.71
N VAL A 68 1.74 -0.03 1.03
CA VAL A 68 1.39 -0.98 -0.04
C VAL A 68 0.45 -2.11 0.42
N PHE A 69 0.31 -2.32 1.74
CA PHE A 69 -0.55 -3.34 2.34
C PHE A 69 -1.85 -2.77 2.95
N PRO A 70 -2.79 -2.21 2.16
CA PRO A 70 -4.02 -1.61 2.69
C PRO A 70 -4.92 -2.62 3.41
N ASN A 71 -4.82 -3.91 3.08
CA ASN A 71 -5.57 -4.98 3.72
C ASN A 71 -5.33 -5.09 5.24
N ASN A 72 -4.25 -4.50 5.75
CA ASN A 72 -3.99 -4.49 7.19
C ASN A 72 -4.85 -3.45 7.95
N TRP A 73 -5.35 -2.41 7.28
CA TRP A 73 -6.14 -1.37 7.96
C TRP A 73 -7.54 -1.15 7.37
N ILE A 74 -7.86 -1.72 6.20
CA ILE A 74 -9.19 -1.61 5.58
C ILE A 74 -9.63 -2.94 4.98
N SER A 75 -10.90 -3.26 5.13
CA SER A 75 -11.56 -4.36 4.43
C SER A 75 -12.88 -3.91 3.84
N PHE A 76 -13.33 -4.59 2.78
CA PHE A 76 -14.56 -4.26 2.06
C PHE A 76 -15.55 -5.42 2.16
N HIS A 77 -16.83 -5.08 2.43
CA HIS A 77 -17.92 -6.02 2.65
C HIS A 77 -19.18 -5.49 1.95
N ASN A 78 -19.48 -6.02 0.77
CA ASN A 78 -20.56 -5.54 -0.10
C ASN A 78 -20.43 -4.03 -0.40
N ASP A 79 -21.34 -3.21 0.16
CA ASP A 79 -21.38 -1.75 0.03
C ASP A 79 -20.70 -1.00 1.18
N LYS A 80 -20.09 -1.73 2.13
CA LYS A 80 -19.47 -1.17 3.33
C LYS A 80 -17.97 -1.39 3.36
N TYR A 81 -17.27 -0.52 4.07
CA TYR A 81 -15.88 -0.74 4.45
C TYR A 81 -15.70 -0.68 5.97
N VAL A 82 -14.70 -1.39 6.45
CA VAL A 82 -14.31 -1.37 7.87
C VAL A 82 -12.86 -0.93 7.98
N ILE A 83 -12.60 0.04 8.86
CA ILE A 83 -11.24 0.49 9.19
C ILE A 83 -10.79 -0.21 10.47
N HIS A 84 -9.70 -0.96 10.36
CA HIS A 84 -9.12 -1.72 11.47
C HIS A 84 -8.07 -0.91 12.22
N SER A 85 -7.89 -1.22 13.50
CA SER A 85 -6.80 -0.67 14.30
C SER A 85 -5.46 -1.27 13.88
N MET A 86 -4.40 -0.44 13.91
CA MET A 86 -3.03 -0.88 13.64
C MET A 86 -2.22 -0.90 14.94
N TYR A 87 -1.53 -2.00 15.17
CA TYR A 87 -0.66 -2.17 16.35
C TYR A 87 0.54 -1.21 16.28
N ALA A 88 1.34 -1.29 15.21
CA ALA A 88 2.50 -0.43 15.03
C ALA A 88 2.10 1.03 14.82
N GLU A 89 2.70 1.94 15.59
CA GLU A 89 2.37 3.37 15.55
C GLU A 89 2.71 4.00 14.19
N SER A 90 3.83 3.62 13.60
CA SER A 90 4.26 4.05 12.27
C SER A 90 3.19 3.76 11.22
N ARG A 91 2.55 2.61 11.29
CA ARG A 91 1.53 2.16 10.35
C ARG A 91 0.16 2.81 10.54
N ARG A 92 -0.13 3.40 11.70
CA ARG A 92 -1.41 4.11 11.93
C ARG A 92 -1.62 5.29 10.99
N LYS A 93 -0.52 5.87 10.49
CA LYS A 93 -0.52 7.00 9.53
C LYS A 93 -0.86 6.58 8.09
N GLU A 94 -0.88 5.28 7.79
CA GLU A 94 -1.23 4.74 6.47
C GLU A 94 -2.72 4.90 6.14
N LYS A 95 -3.57 5.01 7.17
CA LYS A 95 -5.02 5.14 7.00
C LYS A 95 -5.37 6.42 6.25
N ASN A 96 -5.89 6.28 5.04
CA ASN A 96 -6.22 7.40 4.18
C ASN A 96 -7.63 7.25 3.59
N LYS A 97 -8.58 7.97 4.18
CA LYS A 97 -9.98 7.94 3.74
C LYS A 97 -10.20 8.44 2.31
N SER A 98 -9.28 9.27 1.78
CA SER A 98 -9.38 9.75 0.39
C SER A 98 -9.32 8.61 -0.64
N PHE A 99 -8.83 7.42 -0.24
CA PHE A 99 -8.87 6.23 -1.09
C PHE A 99 -10.30 5.75 -1.32
N ILE A 100 -11.18 5.90 -0.32
CA ILE A 100 -12.61 5.57 -0.45
C ILE A 100 -13.27 6.53 -1.43
N ASP A 101 -13.00 7.82 -1.31
CA ASP A 101 -13.52 8.83 -2.25
C ASP A 101 -13.07 8.51 -3.69
N LYS A 102 -11.80 8.11 -3.84
CA LYS A 102 -11.28 7.70 -5.16
C LYS A 102 -11.97 6.46 -5.71
N LEU A 103 -12.25 5.45 -4.88
CA LEU A 103 -12.98 4.27 -5.28
C LEU A 103 -14.41 4.63 -5.69
N ASN A 104 -15.11 5.42 -4.88
CA ASN A 104 -16.48 5.87 -5.16
C ASN A 104 -16.57 6.69 -6.45
N ASN A 105 -15.61 7.56 -6.72
CA ASN A 105 -15.50 8.31 -7.98
C ASN A 105 -15.21 7.42 -9.20
N ASN A 106 -14.78 6.18 -8.99
CA ASN A 106 -14.57 5.17 -10.04
C ASN A 106 -15.70 4.11 -10.10
N GLY A 107 -16.87 4.42 -9.58
CA GLY A 107 -18.08 3.62 -9.75
C GLY A 107 -18.38 2.64 -8.61
N PHE A 108 -17.58 2.64 -7.55
CA PHE A 108 -17.94 1.96 -6.30
C PHE A 108 -18.86 2.84 -5.45
N ASN A 109 -19.51 2.24 -4.46
CA ASN A 109 -20.46 2.96 -3.59
C ASN A 109 -20.28 2.49 -2.14
N TYR A 110 -19.07 2.63 -1.63
CA TYR A 110 -18.74 2.22 -0.27
C TYR A 110 -19.11 3.29 0.76
N THR A 111 -19.72 2.84 1.86
CA THR A 111 -20.09 3.67 3.02
C THR A 111 -19.47 3.19 4.34
#